data_c0636ccd5acbd4e891ca51c62fb2ec5d
#
_entry.id   c0636ccd5acbd4e891ca51c62fb2ec5d
#
_cell.length_a   1.000
_cell.length_b   1.000
_cell.length_c   1.000
_cell.angle_alpha   90.00
_cell.angle_beta   90.00
_cell.angle_gamma   90.00
#
_symmetry.space_group_name_H-M   'P 1'
#
loop_
_entity.id
_entity.type
_entity.pdbx_description
1 polymer ?
#
loop_
_entity_poly.entity_id
_entity_poly.type
_entity_poly.pdbx_seq_one_letter_code
_entity_poly.pdbx_strand_id
1 'polypeptide(L)'
;MKGFDAKFQDFPAYILGITKEIWEDRGIATLHRYYSGDIVVRSPGGIVVGNEGVIAATMATLAEFPDRTMLGEDVIWSGSPEDGMLSSHRILTLATHAGDGVYGPATGTKLCYRVVADCHAINNQINDEWLIRDQGAIVRQMGQDPKDYARGLIEAEGGP
;
A
#
# COMPACT_ATOMS: atom_id res chain seq x y z
N MET A 1 12.77 8.29 -18.78
CA MET A 1 11.57 7.68 -19.41
C MET A 1 10.65 8.81 -19.89
N LYS A 2 10.13 8.71 -21.11
CA LYS A 2 9.21 9.72 -21.66
C LYS A 2 7.92 9.78 -20.82
N GLY A 3 7.47 10.99 -20.51
CA GLY A 3 6.26 11.21 -19.69
C GLY A 3 6.45 11.02 -18.18
N PHE A 4 7.61 10.56 -17.72
CA PHE A 4 7.93 10.39 -16.30
C PHE A 4 8.96 11.41 -15.82
N ASP A 5 9.02 11.66 -14.53
CA ASP A 5 9.99 12.54 -13.90
C ASP A 5 11.42 12.18 -14.31
N ALA A 6 12.18 13.19 -14.74
CA ALA A 6 13.56 13.02 -15.21
C ALA A 6 14.54 12.55 -14.11
N LYS A 7 14.16 12.68 -12.82
CA LYS A 7 14.96 12.18 -11.70
C LYS A 7 15.02 10.64 -11.62
N PHE A 8 14.07 9.95 -12.26
CA PHE A 8 14.03 8.48 -12.30
C PHE A 8 14.64 7.99 -13.63
N GLN A 9 15.73 7.23 -13.53
CA GLN A 9 16.46 6.74 -14.70
C GLN A 9 15.69 5.62 -15.44
N ASP A 10 14.92 4.82 -14.73
CA ASP A 10 14.15 3.68 -15.24
C ASP A 10 12.88 3.47 -14.41
N PHE A 11 12.05 2.52 -14.82
CA PHE A 11 10.76 2.27 -14.17
C PHE A 11 10.89 1.63 -12.77
N PRO A 12 11.81 0.69 -12.50
CA PRO A 12 12.09 0.27 -11.13
C PRO A 12 12.50 1.42 -10.21
N ALA A 13 13.36 2.32 -10.67
CA ALA A 13 13.74 3.51 -9.91
C ALA A 13 12.55 4.45 -9.64
N TYR A 14 11.61 4.57 -10.60
CA TYR A 14 10.35 5.30 -10.39
C TYR A 14 9.51 4.64 -9.30
N ILE A 15 9.21 3.34 -9.40
CA ILE A 15 8.35 2.63 -8.44
C ILE A 15 8.95 2.68 -7.02
N LEU A 16 10.23 2.34 -6.87
CA LEU A 16 10.91 2.37 -5.57
C LEU A 16 11.06 3.79 -5.03
N GLY A 17 11.35 4.74 -5.91
CA GLY A 17 11.52 6.14 -5.53
C GLY A 17 10.24 6.78 -5.03
N ILE A 18 9.10 6.60 -5.71
CA ILE A 18 7.82 7.13 -5.23
C ILE A 18 7.36 6.43 -3.95
N THR A 19 7.61 5.12 -3.82
CA THR A 19 7.35 4.37 -2.59
C THR A 19 8.13 4.99 -1.43
N LYS A 20 9.42 5.26 -1.64
CA LYS A 20 10.25 5.91 -0.62
C LYS A 20 9.74 7.32 -0.28
N GLU A 21 9.53 8.19 -1.26
CA GLU A 21 9.09 9.57 -1.03
C GLU A 21 7.78 9.65 -0.25
N ILE A 22 6.79 8.82 -0.63
CA ILE A 22 5.46 8.88 -0.03
C ILE A 22 5.46 8.28 1.38
N TRP A 23 5.97 7.05 1.53
CA TRP A 23 5.76 6.27 2.75
C TRP A 23 6.96 6.22 3.68
N GLU A 24 8.20 6.22 3.17
CA GLU A 24 9.40 6.23 4.02
C GLU A 24 9.73 7.66 4.50
N ASP A 25 9.78 8.61 3.56
CA ASP A 25 10.10 10.01 3.86
C ASP A 25 8.87 10.80 4.36
N ARG A 26 7.71 10.14 4.47
CA ARG A 26 6.44 10.72 4.94
C ARG A 26 5.93 11.88 4.10
N GLY A 27 6.30 11.93 2.83
CA GLY A 27 5.85 12.93 1.88
C GLY A 27 4.44 12.65 1.35
N ILE A 28 3.44 12.47 2.22
CA ILE A 28 2.08 12.02 1.85
C ILE A 28 1.44 12.94 0.81
N ALA A 29 1.71 14.25 0.86
CA ALA A 29 1.20 15.20 -0.12
C ALA A 29 1.68 14.90 -1.56
N THR A 30 2.77 14.15 -1.75
CA THR A 30 3.25 13.76 -3.08
C THR A 30 2.35 12.71 -3.76
N LEU A 31 1.42 12.10 -3.03
CA LEU A 31 0.36 11.26 -3.62
C LEU A 31 -0.42 12.01 -4.70
N HIS A 32 -0.71 13.31 -4.54
CA HIS A 32 -1.37 14.11 -5.57
C HIS A 32 -0.58 14.18 -6.89
N ARG A 33 0.74 14.02 -6.83
CA ARG A 33 1.61 14.04 -8.01
C ARG A 33 1.68 12.69 -8.70
N TYR A 34 1.79 11.62 -7.92
CA TYR A 34 2.11 10.28 -8.43
C TYR A 34 0.91 9.33 -8.53
N TYR A 35 -0.22 9.69 -7.96
CA TYR A 35 -1.46 8.92 -8.04
C TYR A 35 -2.52 9.73 -8.77
N SER A 36 -3.15 9.14 -9.78
CA SER A 36 -4.21 9.85 -10.52
C SER A 36 -5.39 10.19 -9.61
N GLY A 37 -6.10 11.28 -9.94
CA GLY A 37 -7.25 11.71 -9.16
C GLY A 37 -8.38 10.70 -9.09
N ASP A 38 -8.44 9.78 -10.04
CA ASP A 38 -9.45 8.73 -10.21
C ASP A 38 -8.91 7.31 -9.98
N ILE A 39 -7.71 7.17 -9.41
CA ILE A 39 -7.10 5.86 -9.15
C ILE A 39 -8.05 4.91 -8.43
N VAL A 40 -7.96 3.63 -8.77
CA VAL A 40 -8.64 2.56 -8.04
C VAL A 40 -7.60 1.67 -7.39
N VAL A 41 -7.62 1.61 -6.06
CA VAL A 41 -6.77 0.72 -5.25
C VAL A 41 -7.62 -0.40 -4.67
N ARG A 42 -7.24 -1.63 -4.96
CA ARG A 42 -7.89 -2.84 -4.44
C ARG A 42 -6.98 -3.50 -3.42
N SER A 43 -7.48 -3.75 -2.24
CA SER A 43 -6.70 -4.35 -1.15
C SER A 43 -7.55 -5.34 -0.35
N PRO A 44 -6.95 -6.14 0.55
CA PRO A 44 -7.72 -6.98 1.47
C PRO A 44 -8.71 -6.20 2.36
N GLY A 45 -8.50 -4.91 2.55
CA GLY A 45 -9.41 -4.04 3.30
C GLY A 45 -10.54 -3.42 2.47
N GLY A 46 -10.62 -3.72 1.16
CA GLY A 46 -11.65 -3.20 0.27
C GLY A 46 -11.10 -2.40 -0.90
N ILE A 47 -11.97 -1.63 -1.53
CA ILE A 47 -11.68 -0.79 -2.70
C ILE A 47 -11.67 0.67 -2.27
N VAL A 48 -10.59 1.38 -2.63
CA VAL A 48 -10.45 2.83 -2.45
C VAL A 48 -10.42 3.49 -3.82
N VAL A 49 -11.22 4.53 -4.01
CA VAL A 49 -11.29 5.28 -5.28
C VAL A 49 -10.82 6.72 -5.02
N GLY A 50 -9.96 7.18 -5.90
CA GLY A 50 -9.41 8.53 -5.87
C GLY A 50 -8.21 8.70 -4.94
N ASN A 51 -7.32 9.61 -5.29
CA ASN A 51 -6.10 9.84 -4.52
C ASN A 51 -6.37 10.41 -3.12
N GLU A 52 -7.44 11.16 -2.91
CA GLU A 52 -7.88 11.60 -1.58
C GLU A 52 -8.25 10.42 -0.67
N GLY A 53 -8.93 9.41 -1.23
CA GLY A 53 -9.22 8.17 -0.53
C GLY A 53 -7.95 7.40 -0.14
N VAL A 54 -6.95 7.36 -1.04
CA VAL A 54 -5.64 6.75 -0.76
C VAL A 54 -4.91 7.51 0.35
N ILE A 55 -4.95 8.85 0.34
CA ILE A 55 -4.38 9.69 1.39
C ILE A 55 -5.04 9.39 2.75
N ALA A 56 -6.38 9.37 2.79
CA ALA A 56 -7.12 9.06 4.01
C ALA A 56 -6.78 7.66 4.56
N ALA A 57 -6.75 6.63 3.70
CA ALA A 57 -6.36 5.27 4.07
C ALA A 57 -4.91 5.18 4.57
N THR A 58 -4.01 5.93 3.94
CA THR A 58 -2.60 6.02 4.35
C THR A 58 -2.47 6.65 5.74
N MET A 59 -3.16 7.75 5.99
CA MET A 59 -3.16 8.43 7.29
C MET A 59 -3.74 7.54 8.40
N ALA A 60 -4.84 6.82 8.13
CA ALA A 60 -5.39 5.85 9.07
C ALA A 60 -4.38 4.73 9.39
N THR A 61 -3.71 4.19 8.36
CA THR A 61 -2.67 3.18 8.57
C THR A 61 -1.49 3.71 9.40
N LEU A 62 -1.08 4.95 9.18
CA LEU A 62 0.02 5.57 9.95
C LEU A 62 -0.39 5.92 11.39
N ALA A 63 -1.68 6.16 11.64
CA ALA A 63 -2.18 6.33 13.01
C ALA A 63 -2.12 5.00 13.79
N GLU A 64 -2.45 3.88 13.13
CA GLU A 64 -2.38 2.54 13.71
C GLU A 64 -0.93 2.01 13.83
N PHE A 65 -0.08 2.31 12.84
CA PHE A 65 1.33 1.86 12.74
C PHE A 65 2.27 3.05 12.50
N PRO A 66 2.52 3.90 13.51
CA PRO A 66 3.24 5.17 13.31
C PRO A 66 4.73 4.99 12.93
N ASP A 67 5.34 3.87 13.29
CA ASP A 67 6.73 3.52 12.98
C ASP A 67 6.88 2.63 11.74
N ARG A 68 5.81 2.44 10.97
CA ARG A 68 5.84 1.57 9.78
C ARG A 68 6.93 1.98 8.79
N THR A 69 7.75 1.00 8.39
CA THR A 69 8.73 1.11 7.31
C THR A 69 8.40 0.15 6.18
N MET A 70 8.74 0.52 4.96
CA MET A 70 8.45 -0.24 3.75
C MET A 70 9.74 -0.39 2.94
N LEU A 71 10.35 -1.56 2.98
CA LEU A 71 11.59 -1.87 2.27
C LEU A 71 11.27 -2.54 0.94
N GLY A 72 11.49 -1.85 -0.16
CA GLY A 72 11.37 -2.43 -1.50
C GLY A 72 12.42 -3.52 -1.72
N GLU A 73 11.98 -4.75 -1.99
CA GLU A 73 12.87 -5.89 -2.19
C GLU A 73 13.17 -6.15 -3.66
N ASP A 74 12.16 -6.04 -4.53
CA ASP A 74 12.28 -6.36 -5.95
C ASP A 74 11.15 -5.75 -6.76
N VAL A 75 11.40 -5.44 -8.03
CA VAL A 75 10.42 -4.93 -9.00
C VAL A 75 10.55 -5.69 -10.30
N ILE A 76 9.50 -6.38 -10.70
CA ILE A 76 9.34 -6.89 -12.06
C ILE A 76 8.38 -5.98 -12.83
N TRP A 77 8.59 -5.83 -14.12
CA TRP A 77 7.80 -4.89 -14.92
C TRP A 77 7.71 -5.25 -16.40
N SER A 78 6.75 -4.64 -17.09
CA SER A 78 6.57 -4.75 -18.54
C SER A 78 5.87 -3.49 -19.08
N GLY A 79 5.78 -3.40 -20.40
CA GLY A 79 5.12 -2.27 -21.05
C GLY A 79 6.08 -1.22 -21.59
N SER A 80 5.54 -0.12 -22.03
CA SER A 80 6.29 1.04 -22.54
C SER A 80 5.76 2.34 -21.94
N PRO A 81 6.58 3.42 -21.92
CA PRO A 81 6.10 4.72 -21.45
C PRO A 81 4.93 5.28 -22.25
N GLU A 82 4.80 4.89 -23.52
CA GLU A 82 3.74 5.34 -24.43
C GLU A 82 2.43 4.60 -24.24
N ASP A 83 2.49 3.29 -23.97
CA ASP A 83 1.32 2.42 -23.89
C ASP A 83 0.87 2.16 -22.44
N GLY A 84 1.72 2.54 -21.49
CA GLY A 84 1.56 2.25 -20.07
C GLY A 84 2.53 1.19 -19.57
N MET A 85 2.93 1.34 -18.33
CA MET A 85 3.88 0.49 -17.63
C MET A 85 3.16 -0.31 -16.56
N LEU A 86 3.40 -1.62 -16.51
CA LEU A 86 2.94 -2.50 -15.44
C LEU A 86 4.09 -2.86 -14.53
N SER A 87 3.90 -2.81 -13.24
CA SER A 87 4.85 -3.33 -12.26
C SER A 87 4.18 -4.28 -11.28
N SER A 88 4.96 -5.23 -10.79
CA SER A 88 4.68 -5.95 -9.56
C SER A 88 5.89 -5.78 -8.65
N HIS A 89 5.72 -5.19 -7.47
CA HIS A 89 6.84 -4.99 -6.57
C HIS A 89 6.57 -5.57 -5.18
N ARG A 90 7.59 -6.25 -4.67
CA ARG A 90 7.57 -6.90 -3.38
C ARG A 90 8.17 -5.97 -2.33
N ILE A 91 7.48 -5.84 -1.21
CA ILE A 91 7.80 -4.94 -0.12
C ILE A 91 7.83 -5.72 1.20
N LEU A 92 8.93 -5.61 1.95
CA LEU A 92 8.98 -6.03 3.34
C LEU A 92 8.53 -4.88 4.23
N THR A 93 7.53 -5.13 5.07
CA THR A 93 7.02 -4.14 6.02
C THR A 93 7.36 -4.53 7.45
N LEU A 94 7.90 -3.58 8.21
CA LEU A 94 8.10 -3.65 9.65
C LEU A 94 7.24 -2.58 10.31
N ALA A 95 6.55 -2.91 11.39
CA ALA A 95 5.65 -1.98 12.08
C ALA A 95 5.43 -2.39 13.53
N THR A 96 5.01 -1.46 14.38
CA THR A 96 4.47 -1.73 15.72
C THR A 96 2.99 -1.34 15.73
N HIS A 97 2.11 -2.25 16.16
CA HIS A 97 0.68 -1.95 16.36
C HIS A 97 0.51 -1.07 17.61
N ALA A 98 0.73 0.23 17.45
CA ALA A 98 0.81 1.21 18.54
C ALA A 98 -0.41 2.13 18.64
N GLY A 99 -1.29 2.12 17.64
CA GLY A 99 -2.56 2.86 17.64
C GLY A 99 -3.75 1.93 17.45
N ASP A 100 -4.92 2.40 17.83
CA ASP A 100 -6.19 1.72 17.55
C ASP A 100 -6.51 1.84 16.06
N GLY A 101 -7.08 0.79 15.46
CA GLY A 101 -7.41 0.79 14.04
C GLY A 101 -8.18 -0.43 13.60
N VAL A 102 -7.98 -0.82 12.35
CA VAL A 102 -8.74 -1.95 11.73
C VAL A 102 -8.45 -3.30 12.38
N TYR A 103 -7.36 -3.43 13.12
CA TYR A 103 -7.02 -4.65 13.87
C TYR A 103 -7.46 -4.58 15.34
N GLY A 104 -8.19 -3.54 15.73
CA GLY A 104 -8.68 -3.33 17.08
C GLY A 104 -7.79 -2.41 17.91
N PRO A 105 -7.88 -2.47 19.25
CA PRO A 105 -7.08 -1.67 20.14
C PRO A 105 -5.58 -1.99 20.04
N ALA A 106 -4.74 -0.97 20.25
CA ALA A 106 -3.28 -1.07 20.22
C ALA A 106 -2.76 -2.21 21.11
N THR A 107 -1.94 -3.09 20.55
CA THR A 107 -1.37 -4.25 21.27
C THR A 107 0.10 -4.07 21.63
N GLY A 108 0.80 -3.11 21.03
CA GLY A 108 2.25 -2.96 21.13
C GLY A 108 3.05 -4.04 20.38
N THR A 109 2.37 -4.92 19.63
CA THR A 109 3.02 -6.04 18.93
C THR A 109 3.85 -5.53 17.76
N LYS A 110 5.09 -6.02 17.66
CA LYS A 110 5.96 -5.80 16.51
C LYS A 110 5.61 -6.79 15.40
N LEU A 111 5.43 -6.27 14.20
CA LEU A 111 4.99 -7.00 13.03
C LEU A 111 6.05 -6.98 11.94
N CYS A 112 6.17 -8.11 11.24
CA CYS A 112 6.96 -8.25 10.02
C CYS A 112 6.12 -9.00 8.98
N TYR A 113 5.81 -8.35 7.86
CA TYR A 113 4.98 -8.97 6.82
C TYR A 113 5.35 -8.45 5.43
N ARG A 114 4.95 -9.18 4.40
CA ARG A 114 5.14 -8.78 3.01
C ARG A 114 3.87 -8.22 2.39
N VAL A 115 4.12 -7.33 1.46
CA VAL A 115 3.12 -6.76 0.55
C VAL A 115 3.63 -6.93 -0.87
N VAL A 116 2.72 -7.23 -1.79
CA VAL A 116 2.95 -7.09 -3.22
C VAL A 116 2.01 -6.02 -3.73
N ALA A 117 2.53 -5.06 -4.48
CA ALA A 117 1.73 -4.05 -5.15
C ALA A 117 1.91 -4.19 -6.66
N ASP A 118 0.81 -4.46 -7.34
CA ASP A 118 0.72 -4.47 -8.79
C ASP A 118 0.15 -3.14 -9.25
N CYS A 119 0.91 -2.40 -10.04
CA CYS A 119 0.56 -1.04 -10.43
C CYS A 119 0.55 -0.89 -11.95
N HIS A 120 -0.41 -0.13 -12.47
CA HIS A 120 -0.34 0.44 -13.81
C HIS A 120 0.03 1.92 -13.72
N ALA A 121 1.04 2.34 -14.47
CA ALA A 121 1.54 3.71 -14.48
C ALA A 121 1.66 4.25 -15.91
N ILE A 122 1.22 5.47 -16.11
CA ILE A 122 1.37 6.23 -17.35
C ILE A 122 1.46 7.73 -17.02
N ASN A 123 2.23 8.48 -17.80
CA ASN A 123 2.37 9.93 -17.63
C ASN A 123 2.71 10.35 -16.19
N ASN A 124 3.66 9.64 -15.59
CA ASN A 124 4.12 9.86 -14.21
C ASN A 124 3.10 9.61 -13.10
N GLN A 125 2.00 8.93 -13.39
CA GLN A 125 0.95 8.63 -12.41
C GLN A 125 0.60 7.15 -12.38
N ILE A 126 0.43 6.61 -11.18
CA ILE A 126 -0.24 5.34 -10.92
C ILE A 126 -1.74 5.58 -11.05
N ASN A 127 -2.44 4.83 -11.89
CA ASN A 127 -3.87 4.98 -12.12
C ASN A 127 -4.69 3.72 -11.83
N ASP A 128 -4.02 2.60 -11.56
CA ASP A 128 -4.65 1.38 -11.07
C ASP A 128 -3.67 0.64 -10.16
N GLU A 129 -4.15 0.08 -9.04
CA GLU A 129 -3.31 -0.63 -8.09
C GLU A 129 -4.04 -1.81 -7.46
N TRP A 130 -3.35 -2.96 -7.38
CA TRP A 130 -3.70 -4.09 -6.55
C TRP A 130 -2.68 -4.23 -5.43
N LEU A 131 -3.11 -4.01 -4.20
CA LEU A 131 -2.28 -4.08 -3.00
C LEU A 131 -2.58 -5.37 -2.24
N ILE A 132 -1.72 -6.36 -2.40
CA ILE A 132 -1.87 -7.68 -1.78
C ILE A 132 -1.01 -7.72 -0.52
N ARG A 133 -1.66 -7.68 0.62
CA ARG A 133 -1.02 -7.70 1.94
C ARG A 133 -1.21 -9.06 2.60
N ASP A 134 -0.18 -9.60 3.25
CA ASP A 134 -0.29 -10.83 4.04
C ASP A 134 -1.09 -10.57 5.34
N GLN A 135 -2.40 -10.42 5.17
CA GLN A 135 -3.35 -10.18 6.25
C GLN A 135 -3.31 -11.28 7.30
N GLY A 136 -3.18 -12.54 6.84
CA GLY A 136 -3.12 -13.68 7.75
C GLY A 136 -1.89 -13.66 8.65
N ALA A 137 -0.74 -13.24 8.13
CA ALA A 137 0.46 -13.09 8.94
C ALA A 137 0.32 -11.98 9.98
N ILE A 138 -0.29 -10.84 9.63
CA ILE A 138 -0.55 -9.73 10.56
C ILE A 138 -1.41 -10.21 11.72
N VAL A 139 -2.57 -10.78 11.41
CA VAL A 139 -3.56 -11.26 12.40
C VAL A 139 -2.94 -12.30 13.34
N ARG A 140 -2.20 -13.30 12.80
CA ARG A 140 -1.53 -14.31 13.63
C ARG A 140 -0.44 -13.72 14.53
N GLN A 141 0.36 -12.78 14.04
CA GLN A 141 1.38 -12.11 14.86
C GLN A 141 0.77 -11.30 16.01
N MET A 142 -0.46 -10.81 15.85
CA MET A 142 -1.23 -10.18 16.93
C MET A 142 -1.91 -11.17 17.88
N GLY A 143 -1.70 -12.49 17.68
CA GLY A 143 -2.27 -13.53 18.54
C GLY A 143 -3.73 -13.83 18.25
N GLN A 144 -4.27 -13.40 17.12
CA GLN A 144 -5.65 -13.65 16.72
C GLN A 144 -5.74 -14.83 15.74
N ASP A 145 -6.87 -15.57 15.77
CA ASP A 145 -7.17 -16.55 14.74
C ASP A 145 -7.71 -15.85 13.47
N PRO A 146 -7.15 -16.13 12.28
CA PRO A 146 -7.60 -15.47 11.04
C PRO A 146 -9.06 -15.75 10.68
N LYS A 147 -9.62 -16.89 11.06
CA LYS A 147 -11.03 -17.22 10.78
C LYS A 147 -11.95 -16.43 11.69
N ASP A 148 -11.59 -16.27 12.96
CA ASP A 148 -12.37 -15.50 13.93
C ASP A 148 -12.31 -14.01 13.57
N TYR A 149 -11.14 -13.51 13.18
CA TYR A 149 -10.98 -12.16 12.65
C TYR A 149 -11.86 -11.92 11.40
N ALA A 150 -11.82 -12.83 10.42
CA ALA A 150 -12.65 -12.72 9.22
C ALA A 150 -14.16 -12.78 9.54
N ARG A 151 -14.56 -13.65 10.47
CA ARG A 151 -15.96 -13.73 10.94
C ARG A 151 -16.40 -12.41 11.55
N GLY A 152 -15.58 -11.81 12.42
CA GLY A 152 -15.89 -10.52 13.04
C GLY A 152 -16.06 -9.39 12.02
N LEU A 153 -15.26 -9.37 10.92
CA LEU A 153 -15.43 -8.41 9.84
C LEU A 153 -16.76 -8.61 9.09
N ILE A 154 -17.10 -9.86 8.77
CA ILE A 154 -18.36 -10.20 8.08
C ILE A 154 -19.57 -9.80 8.96
N GLU A 155 -19.52 -10.09 10.26
CA GLU A 155 -20.57 -9.70 11.19
C GLU A 155 -20.72 -8.18 11.31
N ALA A 156 -19.60 -7.43 11.33
CA ALA A 156 -19.59 -5.96 11.37
C ALA A 156 -20.18 -5.31 10.10
N GLU A 157 -20.06 -5.99 8.95
CA GLU A 157 -20.66 -5.57 7.68
C GLU A 157 -22.13 -6.00 7.51
N GLY A 158 -22.74 -6.56 8.56
CA GLY A 158 -24.12 -7.05 8.52
C GLY A 158 -24.26 -8.39 7.81
N GLY A 159 -23.26 -9.25 7.91
CA GLY A 159 -23.12 -10.55 7.28
C GLY A 159 -24.29 -11.53 7.45
N PRO A 160 -24.21 -12.76 6.89
CA PRO A 160 -25.35 -13.67 6.79
C PRO A 160 -25.92 -14.06 8.15
#